data_2032e96b77129e30dce7d8414817c1ff
#
_entry.id   2032e96b77129e30dce7d8414817c1ff
#
_cell.length_a   1.000
_cell.length_b   1.000
_cell.length_c   1.000
_cell.angle_alpha   90.00
_cell.angle_beta   90.00
_cell.angle_gamma   90.00
#
_symmetry.space_group_name_H-M   'P 1'
#
loop_
_entity.id
_entity.type
_entity.pdbx_description
1 polymer ?
#
loop_
_entity_poly.entity_id
_entity_poly.type
_entity_poly.pdbx_seq_one_letter_code
_entity_poly.pdbx_strand_id
1 'polypeptide(L)'
;TDTVITWGANMAEMHPVLWSRVSDRKLNDEKVKIVNLSTYSNRTSNIADIEIIFKPSTDLAILNYIAREIVYNRPESMDKKFIENHCGFATGFVDIGYGMRANPNHPKFKESEKDTVSKQVKITLDEEEATALSYLGYKAGDTLEMKHSAQAAAHWAISFEDFKKALEPYTLDYVAQVSKGDDNESLEDYKAKLQQLANLYIEKNRKVVSFWTMGFNQHTRGTWVNEQAYMVHLLLGKQSQPGNGAFSLTGQPSACGTAREVGTFAHRLPADMVVGNPKHREISEKIWKVPPKTLNGVIGSPYVKIMRDLEDGNIKFAWVHVNNPWHNTANANHWIAAAREMDNFIVVSDAYPGISAKVGDLILPTAMIYEKWGAYGNAERRTQHWKQQVLPIGQAMSDTWQILEFSKRFKLKEVWGEKKVNDKVTLPSVLEEAKKMGYSEEDTLFDVLFANKAAKAFGVNDPVIKDFDNSEVFGDARKVVGSDGQEFKGYGFFVQKYLFEEYRQFGNGHGHDLAEFDTYHRVRGLRWPVVNGKETQWRFNTKYDYYAKKAAPNSDYAFYGNQGALNKGDLAGAFPAVEGKEPEKESFKNKAKIFFRPFMKAPERPSNEYPFWLCTGRVLEHWHSGTM
;
A
#
# COMPACT_ATOMS: atom_id res chain seq x y z
N THR A 1 -19.06 -16.63 6.32
CA THR A 1 -19.29 -15.37 7.04
C THR A 1 -20.78 -15.11 7.17
N ASP A 2 -21.20 -14.45 8.25
CA ASP A 2 -22.62 -14.17 8.55
C ASP A 2 -22.96 -12.69 8.40
N THR A 3 -21.94 -11.83 8.42
CA THR A 3 -22.08 -10.39 8.19
C THR A 3 -20.94 -9.88 7.33
N VAL A 4 -21.27 -9.15 6.30
CA VAL A 4 -20.32 -8.41 5.45
C VAL A 4 -20.56 -6.93 5.65
N ILE A 5 -19.56 -6.22 6.09
CA ILE A 5 -19.61 -4.76 6.31
C ILE A 5 -18.67 -4.11 5.33
N THR A 6 -19.18 -3.20 4.51
CA THR A 6 -18.40 -2.43 3.54
C THR A 6 -18.24 -0.99 4.01
N TRP A 7 -17.02 -0.52 4.07
CA TRP A 7 -16.67 0.82 4.53
C TRP A 7 -16.04 1.64 3.39
N GLY A 8 -16.71 2.66 2.93
CA GLY A 8 -16.19 3.51 1.86
C GLY A 8 -15.78 2.73 0.60
N ALA A 9 -16.58 1.72 0.23
CA ALA A 9 -16.27 0.78 -0.83
C ALA A 9 -17.49 0.50 -1.70
N ASN A 10 -17.43 0.91 -2.97
CA ASN A 10 -18.41 0.49 -3.97
C ASN A 10 -18.01 -0.86 -4.58
N MET A 11 -18.15 -1.94 -3.80
CA MET A 11 -17.68 -3.27 -4.18
C MET A 11 -18.39 -3.83 -5.40
N ALA A 12 -19.65 -3.48 -5.61
CA ALA A 12 -20.42 -3.96 -6.76
C ALA A 12 -19.78 -3.54 -8.09
N GLU A 13 -19.12 -2.40 -8.13
CA GLU A 13 -18.41 -1.90 -9.32
C GLU A 13 -16.90 -2.18 -9.27
N MET A 14 -16.26 -1.99 -8.12
CA MET A 14 -14.80 -2.02 -8.03
C MET A 14 -14.22 -3.41 -7.75
N HIS A 15 -15.02 -4.33 -7.22
CA HIS A 15 -14.63 -5.70 -6.92
C HIS A 15 -15.71 -6.70 -7.38
N PRO A 16 -16.13 -6.66 -8.65
CA PRO A 16 -17.33 -7.39 -9.11
C PRO A 16 -17.23 -8.90 -8.90
N VAL A 17 -16.06 -9.51 -9.08
CA VAL A 17 -15.86 -10.94 -8.86
C VAL A 17 -16.00 -11.32 -7.38
N LEU A 18 -15.46 -10.52 -6.47
CA LEU A 18 -15.64 -10.76 -5.04
C LEU A 18 -17.07 -10.44 -4.61
N TRP A 19 -17.66 -9.38 -5.18
CA TRP A 19 -19.04 -9.00 -4.90
C TRP A 19 -20.06 -10.06 -5.35
N SER A 20 -19.85 -10.71 -6.47
CA SER A 20 -20.70 -11.83 -6.88
C SER A 20 -20.71 -12.95 -5.85
N ARG A 21 -19.55 -13.27 -5.27
CA ARG A 21 -19.45 -14.28 -4.18
C ARG A 21 -20.16 -13.83 -2.89
N VAL A 22 -20.11 -12.52 -2.57
CA VAL A 22 -20.85 -11.95 -1.44
C VAL A 22 -22.35 -12.02 -1.70
N SER A 23 -22.79 -11.66 -2.90
CA SER A 23 -24.19 -11.71 -3.32
C SER A 23 -24.73 -13.15 -3.30
N ASP A 24 -23.97 -14.09 -3.85
CA ASP A 24 -24.34 -15.53 -3.79
C ASP A 24 -24.49 -16.01 -2.34
N ARG A 25 -23.58 -15.61 -1.46
CA ARG A 25 -23.67 -15.98 -0.05
C ARG A 25 -24.93 -15.40 0.60
N LYS A 26 -25.28 -14.14 0.29
CA LYS A 26 -26.50 -13.47 0.77
C LYS A 26 -27.76 -14.13 0.24
N LEU A 27 -27.80 -14.44 -1.05
CA LEU A 27 -28.97 -15.04 -1.69
C LEU A 27 -29.24 -16.48 -1.24
N ASN A 28 -28.20 -17.19 -0.84
CA ASN A 28 -28.31 -18.57 -0.35
C ASN A 28 -28.62 -18.69 1.15
N ASP A 29 -28.57 -17.60 1.92
CA ASP A 29 -28.82 -17.63 3.36
C ASP A 29 -29.31 -16.27 3.86
N GLU A 30 -30.58 -16.16 4.15
CA GLU A 30 -31.26 -14.94 4.63
C GLU A 30 -30.70 -14.40 5.96
N LYS A 31 -30.01 -15.25 6.73
CA LYS A 31 -29.37 -14.83 7.99
C LYS A 31 -28.13 -13.97 7.75
N VAL A 32 -27.55 -14.04 6.57
CA VAL A 32 -26.42 -13.19 6.17
C VAL A 32 -26.88 -11.74 6.06
N LYS A 33 -26.14 -10.86 6.72
CA LYS A 33 -26.39 -9.42 6.69
C LYS A 33 -25.30 -8.68 5.93
N ILE A 34 -25.69 -7.73 5.13
CA ILE A 34 -24.82 -6.80 4.45
C ILE A 34 -25.07 -5.39 4.99
N VAL A 35 -24.04 -4.74 5.48
CA VAL A 35 -24.08 -3.34 5.90
C VAL A 35 -23.16 -2.53 4.98
N ASN A 36 -23.69 -1.50 4.34
CA ASN A 36 -22.91 -0.57 3.53
C ASN A 36 -22.82 0.79 4.20
N LEU A 37 -21.57 1.21 4.51
CA LEU A 37 -21.29 2.55 5.03
C LEU A 37 -20.57 3.34 3.93
N SER A 38 -21.15 4.46 3.56
CA SER A 38 -20.65 5.33 2.49
C SER A 38 -21.05 6.77 2.73
N THR A 39 -20.46 7.69 2.00
CA THR A 39 -20.85 9.11 2.00
C THR A 39 -21.98 9.40 1.01
N TYR A 40 -22.37 8.43 0.21
CA TYR A 40 -23.51 8.48 -0.72
C TYR A 40 -23.98 7.05 -1.06
N SER A 41 -25.22 6.93 -1.48
CA SER A 41 -25.77 5.65 -1.92
C SER A 41 -25.15 5.20 -3.25
N ASN A 42 -24.70 3.95 -3.32
CA ASN A 42 -24.02 3.39 -4.49
C ASN A 42 -24.54 1.98 -4.83
N ARG A 43 -24.01 1.34 -5.87
CA ARG A 43 -24.52 0.02 -6.31
C ARG A 43 -24.38 -1.08 -5.27
N THR A 44 -23.43 -0.96 -4.33
CA THR A 44 -23.32 -1.90 -3.20
C THR A 44 -24.52 -1.81 -2.27
N SER A 45 -25.13 -0.63 -2.16
CA SER A 45 -26.32 -0.38 -1.34
C SER A 45 -27.55 -1.17 -1.79
N ASN A 46 -27.63 -1.54 -3.08
CA ASN A 46 -28.83 -2.17 -3.66
C ASN A 46 -29.24 -3.50 -3.00
N ILE A 47 -28.30 -4.21 -2.38
CA ILE A 47 -28.58 -5.48 -1.67
C ILE A 47 -28.17 -5.40 -0.19
N ALA A 48 -27.84 -4.23 0.32
CA ALA A 48 -27.52 -4.03 1.73
C ALA A 48 -28.80 -4.13 2.58
N ASP A 49 -28.72 -4.83 3.71
CA ASP A 49 -29.78 -4.85 4.73
C ASP A 49 -29.82 -3.54 5.51
N ILE A 50 -28.65 -2.90 5.67
CA ILE A 50 -28.51 -1.62 6.36
C ILE A 50 -27.58 -0.73 5.54
N GLU A 51 -28.10 0.45 5.18
CA GLU A 51 -27.29 1.51 4.59
C GLU A 51 -27.11 2.64 5.57
N ILE A 52 -25.84 3.06 5.77
CA ILE A 52 -25.47 4.17 6.65
C ILE A 52 -24.76 5.21 5.79
N ILE A 53 -25.41 6.33 5.57
CA ILE A 53 -24.82 7.49 4.90
C ILE A 53 -24.25 8.42 5.96
N PHE A 54 -22.93 8.59 5.96
CA PHE A 54 -22.23 9.38 6.96
C PHE A 54 -21.47 10.56 6.35
N LYS A 55 -21.23 11.60 7.14
CA LYS A 55 -20.43 12.76 6.72
C LYS A 55 -18.98 12.34 6.41
N PRO A 56 -18.37 12.85 5.34
CA PRO A 56 -16.96 12.59 5.03
C PRO A 56 -16.05 12.83 6.25
N SER A 57 -15.06 11.96 6.42
CA SER A 57 -14.04 12.00 7.50
C SER A 57 -14.57 11.80 8.94
N THR A 58 -15.77 11.21 9.11
CA THR A 58 -16.33 10.88 10.44
C THR A 58 -16.32 9.40 10.78
N ASP A 59 -15.75 8.58 9.94
CA ASP A 59 -15.54 7.13 10.12
C ASP A 59 -14.79 6.79 11.41
N LEU A 60 -13.77 7.57 11.81
CA LEU A 60 -13.10 7.43 13.10
C LEU A 60 -14.07 7.54 14.29
N ALA A 61 -15.01 8.49 14.24
CA ALA A 61 -16.01 8.63 15.29
C ALA A 61 -16.92 7.39 15.39
N ILE A 62 -17.37 6.86 14.23
CA ILE A 62 -18.23 5.66 14.18
C ILE A 62 -17.48 4.43 14.71
N LEU A 63 -16.22 4.23 14.31
CA LEU A 63 -15.41 3.10 14.77
C LEU A 63 -15.13 3.19 16.28
N ASN A 64 -14.87 4.38 16.81
CA ASN A 64 -14.71 4.61 18.25
C ASN A 64 -16.01 4.37 19.02
N TYR A 65 -17.17 4.72 18.44
CA TYR A 65 -18.47 4.37 19.02
C TYR A 65 -18.64 2.85 19.16
N ILE A 66 -18.33 2.09 18.09
CA ILE A 66 -18.42 0.63 18.15
C ILE A 66 -17.49 0.07 19.23
N ALA A 67 -16.25 0.58 19.32
CA ALA A 67 -15.32 0.18 20.36
C ALA A 67 -15.82 0.55 21.77
N ARG A 68 -16.46 1.72 21.91
CA ARG A 68 -17.08 2.12 23.18
C ARG A 68 -18.21 1.18 23.58
N GLU A 69 -19.10 0.81 22.66
CA GLU A 69 -20.16 -0.18 22.92
C GLU A 69 -19.57 -1.51 23.43
N ILE A 70 -18.49 -1.98 22.81
CA ILE A 70 -17.79 -3.21 23.23
C ILE A 70 -17.24 -3.05 24.65
N VAL A 71 -16.54 -1.94 24.94
CA VAL A 71 -15.76 -1.79 26.17
C VAL A 71 -16.64 -1.40 27.38
N TYR A 72 -17.62 -0.51 27.17
CA TYR A 72 -18.45 0.01 28.26
C TYR A 72 -19.77 -0.74 28.45
N ASN A 73 -20.47 -1.00 27.34
CA ASN A 73 -21.84 -1.50 27.44
C ASN A 73 -21.91 -3.03 27.30
N ARG A 74 -20.94 -3.63 26.61
CA ARG A 74 -20.91 -5.07 26.35
C ARG A 74 -19.51 -5.70 26.60
N PRO A 75 -18.88 -5.45 27.77
CA PRO A 75 -17.51 -5.91 28.05
C PRO A 75 -17.35 -7.43 28.05
N GLU A 76 -18.45 -8.18 28.20
CA GLU A 76 -18.48 -9.64 28.07
C GLU A 76 -18.24 -10.12 26.62
N SER A 77 -18.41 -9.23 25.63
CA SER A 77 -18.19 -9.57 24.22
C SER A 77 -16.69 -9.56 23.84
N MET A 78 -15.84 -8.92 24.64
CA MET A 78 -14.41 -8.89 24.42
C MET A 78 -13.80 -10.28 24.56
N ASP A 79 -12.94 -10.65 23.64
CA ASP A 79 -12.11 -11.84 23.81
C ASP A 79 -10.88 -11.51 24.68
N LYS A 80 -11.09 -11.47 26.00
CA LYS A 80 -10.06 -11.08 26.97
C LYS A 80 -8.81 -11.96 26.86
N LYS A 81 -8.99 -13.27 26.66
CA LYS A 81 -7.87 -14.21 26.53
C LYS A 81 -7.05 -13.94 25.28
N PHE A 82 -7.72 -13.66 24.17
CA PHE A 82 -7.05 -13.26 22.91
C PHE A 82 -6.28 -11.94 23.08
N ILE A 83 -6.91 -10.94 23.70
CA ILE A 83 -6.30 -9.64 23.95
C ILE A 83 -5.05 -9.76 24.84
N GLU A 84 -5.14 -10.45 25.97
CA GLU A 84 -4.04 -10.63 26.92
C GLU A 84 -2.84 -11.34 26.27
N ASN A 85 -3.11 -12.38 25.49
CA ASN A 85 -2.07 -13.18 24.88
C ASN A 85 -1.46 -12.56 23.62
N HIS A 86 -2.26 -11.84 22.83
CA HIS A 86 -1.91 -11.50 21.45
C HIS A 86 -1.98 -10.02 21.11
N CYS A 87 -2.44 -9.16 22.02
CA CYS A 87 -2.61 -7.74 21.74
C CYS A 87 -1.91 -6.85 22.75
N GLY A 88 -1.72 -5.61 22.38
CA GLY A 88 -1.31 -4.51 23.24
C GLY A 88 -2.00 -3.23 22.79
N PHE A 89 -2.27 -2.30 23.73
CA PHE A 89 -2.95 -1.04 23.44
C PHE A 89 -1.96 0.07 23.11
N ALA A 90 -2.30 0.89 22.12
CA ALA A 90 -1.49 2.01 21.69
C ALA A 90 -2.35 3.22 21.32
N THR A 91 -1.77 4.39 21.35
CA THR A 91 -2.40 5.63 20.87
C THR A 91 -1.35 6.53 20.22
N GLY A 92 -1.81 7.55 19.53
CA GLY A 92 -1.00 8.62 18.94
C GLY A 92 -1.91 9.51 18.12
N PHE A 93 -1.63 10.80 18.11
CA PHE A 93 -2.45 11.81 17.42
C PHE A 93 -1.61 12.79 16.59
N VAL A 94 -0.34 12.48 16.39
CA VAL A 94 0.52 13.28 15.49
C VAL A 94 0.08 13.04 14.06
N ASP A 95 -0.26 14.09 13.36
CA ASP A 95 -0.74 14.03 11.98
C ASP A 95 0.43 14.09 10.98
N ILE A 96 0.32 13.35 9.89
CA ILE A 96 1.26 13.44 8.78
C ILE A 96 0.68 14.46 7.79
N GLY A 97 1.18 15.67 7.83
CA GLY A 97 0.88 16.65 6.79
C GLY A 97 2.11 16.89 5.92
N TYR A 98 2.03 16.56 4.66
CA TYR A 98 2.94 17.12 3.66
C TYR A 98 2.33 18.45 3.19
N GLY A 99 2.73 19.55 3.79
CA GLY A 99 2.32 20.87 3.30
C GLY A 99 2.68 21.02 1.82
N MET A 100 1.71 21.40 1.00
CA MET A 100 1.99 21.82 -0.37
C MET A 100 2.80 23.11 -0.32
N ARG A 101 3.86 23.22 -1.15
CA ARG A 101 4.54 24.50 -1.34
C ARG A 101 3.54 25.49 -1.90
N ALA A 102 3.41 26.66 -1.27
CA ALA A 102 2.57 27.71 -1.80
C ALA A 102 3.06 28.12 -3.20
N ASN A 103 2.13 28.16 -4.15
CA ASN A 103 2.44 28.60 -5.50
C ASN A 103 2.63 30.14 -5.50
N PRO A 104 3.81 30.68 -5.87
CA PRO A 104 4.04 32.11 -5.94
C PRO A 104 3.08 32.86 -6.85
N ASN A 105 2.54 32.20 -7.86
CA ASN A 105 1.59 32.79 -8.81
C ASN A 105 0.12 32.67 -8.33
N HIS A 106 -0.13 32.07 -7.16
CA HIS A 106 -1.48 31.95 -6.64
C HIS A 106 -1.92 33.29 -6.01
N PRO A 107 -3.14 33.80 -6.28
CA PRO A 107 -3.60 35.10 -5.76
C PRO A 107 -3.57 35.25 -4.23
N LYS A 108 -3.66 34.14 -3.49
CA LYS A 108 -3.58 34.12 -2.01
C LYS A 108 -2.17 33.74 -1.49
N PHE A 109 -1.14 33.74 -2.36
CA PHE A 109 0.22 33.43 -1.95
C PHE A 109 0.77 34.47 -0.97
N LYS A 110 1.42 33.98 0.09
CA LYS A 110 2.17 34.79 1.04
C LYS A 110 3.61 34.31 1.07
N GLU A 111 4.57 35.20 0.93
CA GLU A 111 6.00 34.86 0.96
C GLU A 111 6.40 34.12 2.23
N SER A 112 5.72 34.40 3.35
CA SER A 112 5.90 33.66 4.62
C SER A 112 5.50 32.19 4.55
N GLU A 113 4.80 31.76 3.51
CA GLU A 113 4.32 30.39 3.31
C GLU A 113 5.19 29.60 2.30
N LYS A 114 6.25 30.20 1.80
CA LYS A 114 7.14 29.65 0.78
C LYS A 114 7.74 28.29 1.15
N ASP A 115 7.92 28.04 2.44
CA ASP A 115 8.39 26.75 2.97
C ASP A 115 7.43 26.21 4.05
N THR A 116 6.34 25.62 3.59
CA THR A 116 5.31 25.05 4.50
C THR A 116 5.63 23.61 4.93
N VAL A 117 6.66 22.97 4.36
CA VAL A 117 6.97 21.55 4.63
C VAL A 117 7.44 21.33 6.07
N SER A 118 8.05 22.34 6.68
CA SER A 118 8.62 22.28 8.03
C SER A 118 7.77 22.96 9.12
N LYS A 119 6.66 23.62 8.74
CA LYS A 119 5.86 24.35 9.72
C LYS A 119 4.97 23.45 10.55
N GLN A 120 4.92 23.73 11.84
CA GLN A 120 3.92 23.17 12.74
C GLN A 120 2.54 23.70 12.35
N VAL A 121 1.57 22.79 12.22
CA VAL A 121 0.18 23.19 12.06
C VAL A 121 -0.40 23.44 13.45
N LYS A 122 -0.88 24.65 13.67
CA LYS A 122 -1.62 25.01 14.88
C LYS A 122 -3.10 24.94 14.57
N ILE A 123 -3.82 24.11 15.31
CA ILE A 123 -5.25 23.95 15.19
C ILE A 123 -5.88 24.44 16.49
N THR A 124 -6.79 25.40 16.41
CA THR A 124 -7.64 25.77 17.54
C THR A 124 -8.81 24.79 17.59
N LEU A 125 -8.93 24.07 18.70
CA LEU A 125 -9.92 23.03 18.87
C LEU A 125 -11.32 23.65 19.06
N ASP A 126 -12.27 23.20 18.28
CA ASP A 126 -13.69 23.47 18.54
C ASP A 126 -14.25 22.48 19.62
N GLU A 127 -15.54 22.62 19.95
CA GLU A 127 -16.18 21.78 20.98
C GLU A 127 -16.15 20.29 20.64
N GLU A 128 -16.31 19.92 19.36
CA GLU A 128 -16.31 18.52 18.92
C GLU A 128 -14.91 17.92 18.99
N GLU A 129 -13.89 18.64 18.53
CA GLU A 129 -12.50 18.21 18.59
C GLU A 129 -11.97 18.16 20.03
N ALA A 130 -12.34 19.14 20.85
CA ALA A 130 -12.02 19.16 22.27
C ALA A 130 -12.67 18.00 23.01
N THR A 131 -13.91 17.65 22.68
CA THR A 131 -14.59 16.47 23.24
C THR A 131 -13.80 15.19 22.91
N ALA A 132 -13.37 15.01 21.65
CA ALA A 132 -12.59 13.87 21.23
C ALA A 132 -11.21 13.75 21.91
N LEU A 133 -10.63 14.89 22.33
CA LEU A 133 -9.33 14.98 22.99
C LEU A 133 -9.41 15.22 24.51
N SER A 134 -10.61 15.18 25.09
CA SER A 134 -10.83 15.43 26.52
C SER A 134 -10.05 14.48 27.43
N TYR A 135 -9.79 13.26 26.99
CA TYR A 135 -8.98 12.27 27.72
C TYR A 135 -7.52 12.73 27.95
N LEU A 136 -7.02 13.68 27.14
CA LEU A 136 -5.72 14.32 27.28
C LEU A 136 -5.80 15.66 28.03
N GLY A 137 -7.00 16.09 28.42
CA GLY A 137 -7.25 17.33 29.18
C GLY A 137 -7.49 18.57 28.31
N TYR A 138 -7.58 18.43 26.98
CA TYR A 138 -7.89 19.55 26.08
C TYR A 138 -9.32 20.04 26.23
N LYS A 139 -9.52 21.35 25.99
CA LYS A 139 -10.81 22.06 26.04
C LYS A 139 -11.02 22.86 24.76
N ALA A 140 -12.24 23.22 24.47
CA ALA A 140 -12.56 24.13 23.36
C ALA A 140 -11.80 25.46 23.52
N GLY A 141 -11.23 25.93 22.41
CA GLY A 141 -10.36 27.10 22.38
C GLY A 141 -8.87 26.82 22.63
N ASP A 142 -8.52 25.63 23.11
CA ASP A 142 -7.11 25.25 23.24
C ASP A 142 -6.47 25.09 21.86
N THR A 143 -5.16 25.34 21.79
CA THR A 143 -4.39 25.18 20.57
C THR A 143 -3.60 23.88 20.60
N LEU A 144 -3.86 23.02 19.63
CA LEU A 144 -3.08 21.82 19.37
C LEU A 144 -2.00 22.11 18.33
N GLU A 145 -0.74 21.88 18.68
CA GLU A 145 0.37 21.96 17.75
C GLU A 145 0.66 20.57 17.17
N MET A 146 0.49 20.42 15.86
CA MET A 146 0.85 19.21 15.14
C MET A 146 2.19 19.39 14.46
N LYS A 147 3.15 18.53 14.79
CA LYS A 147 4.47 18.52 14.15
C LYS A 147 4.37 17.72 12.86
N HIS A 148 4.61 18.36 11.72
CA HIS A 148 4.88 17.65 10.47
C HIS A 148 6.27 17.02 10.55
N SER A 149 6.35 15.73 10.69
CA SER A 149 7.62 15.04 10.64
C SER A 149 7.46 13.67 10.00
N ALA A 150 8.56 13.13 9.48
CA ALA A 150 8.65 11.72 9.13
C ALA A 150 8.36 10.78 10.33
N GLN A 151 8.30 11.34 11.52
CA GLN A 151 7.97 10.67 12.77
C GLN A 151 6.46 10.71 13.10
N ALA A 152 5.64 11.18 12.20
CA ALA A 152 4.20 11.31 12.39
C ALA A 152 3.46 9.97 12.52
N ALA A 153 4.12 8.86 12.21
CA ALA A 153 3.71 7.53 12.63
C ALA A 153 3.96 7.27 14.13
N ALA A 154 4.39 8.29 14.89
CA ALA A 154 4.68 8.14 16.30
C ALA A 154 3.43 7.71 17.06
N HIS A 155 3.57 6.63 17.77
CA HIS A 155 2.57 6.12 18.67
C HIS A 155 3.28 5.53 19.91
N TRP A 156 2.55 5.42 21.00
CA TRP A 156 3.06 4.88 22.25
C TRP A 156 2.06 3.91 22.86
N ALA A 157 2.55 3.00 23.68
CA ALA A 157 1.69 2.09 24.41
C ALA A 157 0.91 2.82 25.49
N ILE A 158 -0.30 2.34 25.73
CA ILE A 158 -1.18 2.80 26.81
C ILE A 158 -1.75 1.59 27.55
N SER A 159 -2.23 1.84 28.77
CA SER A 159 -2.97 0.82 29.51
C SER A 159 -4.37 0.61 28.91
N PHE A 160 -5.01 -0.52 29.27
CA PHE A 160 -6.42 -0.73 28.93
C PHE A 160 -7.33 0.33 29.54
N GLU A 161 -7.05 0.79 30.75
CA GLU A 161 -7.82 1.85 31.41
C GLU A 161 -7.68 3.19 30.68
N ASP A 162 -6.50 3.55 30.19
CA ASP A 162 -6.31 4.74 29.36
C ASP A 162 -7.05 4.62 28.02
N PHE A 163 -6.99 3.44 27.39
CA PHE A 163 -7.75 3.16 26.17
C PHE A 163 -9.25 3.29 26.41
N LYS A 164 -9.76 2.72 27.50
CA LYS A 164 -11.15 2.84 27.91
C LYS A 164 -11.54 4.29 28.13
N LYS A 165 -10.76 5.04 28.91
CA LYS A 165 -10.99 6.47 29.15
C LYS A 165 -11.02 7.28 27.84
N ALA A 166 -10.15 6.98 26.89
CA ALA A 166 -10.13 7.65 25.60
C ALA A 166 -11.40 7.42 24.76
N LEU A 167 -12.09 6.31 24.97
CA LEU A 167 -13.36 5.99 24.30
C LEU A 167 -14.59 6.63 24.97
N GLU A 168 -14.46 7.14 26.18
CA GLU A 168 -15.60 7.67 26.96
C GLU A 168 -16.47 8.69 26.21
N PRO A 169 -15.91 9.66 25.45
CA PRO A 169 -16.69 10.69 24.76
C PRO A 169 -17.56 10.15 23.60
N TYR A 170 -17.23 8.98 23.06
CA TYR A 170 -17.85 8.48 21.82
C TYR A 170 -19.20 7.80 22.07
N THR A 171 -20.11 8.51 22.71
CA THR A 171 -21.51 8.05 22.95
C THR A 171 -22.27 7.96 21.62
N LEU A 172 -23.36 7.18 21.60
CA LEU A 172 -24.24 7.10 20.43
C LEU A 172 -24.76 8.48 20.01
N ASP A 173 -25.17 9.30 20.97
CA ASP A 173 -25.69 10.65 20.72
C ASP A 173 -24.62 11.55 20.08
N TYR A 174 -23.45 11.62 20.69
CA TYR A 174 -22.34 12.41 20.14
C TYR A 174 -21.96 11.98 18.73
N VAL A 175 -21.75 10.68 18.54
CA VAL A 175 -21.30 10.17 17.23
C VAL A 175 -22.39 10.33 16.17
N ALA A 176 -23.66 10.12 16.50
CA ALA A 176 -24.74 10.34 15.55
C ALA A 176 -24.85 11.81 15.12
N GLN A 177 -24.68 12.76 16.06
CA GLN A 177 -24.69 14.20 15.74
C GLN A 177 -23.57 14.60 14.79
N VAL A 178 -22.35 14.12 15.03
CA VAL A 178 -21.20 14.52 14.20
C VAL A 178 -21.14 13.79 12.87
N SER A 179 -21.70 12.57 12.77
CA SER A 179 -21.51 11.70 11.61
C SER A 179 -22.71 11.55 10.67
N LYS A 180 -23.93 11.92 11.06
CA LYS A 180 -25.13 11.79 10.19
C LYS A 180 -24.97 12.57 8.90
N GLY A 181 -24.96 11.86 7.76
CA GLY A 181 -24.68 12.43 6.43
C GLY A 181 -25.91 12.68 5.57
N ASP A 182 -27.01 11.98 5.79
CA ASP A 182 -28.26 12.17 5.04
C ASP A 182 -29.18 13.15 5.77
N ASP A 183 -29.43 14.30 5.16
CA ASP A 183 -30.32 15.33 5.73
C ASP A 183 -31.77 14.89 5.78
N ASN A 184 -32.19 13.96 4.95
CA ASN A 184 -33.55 13.42 4.89
C ASN A 184 -33.82 12.33 5.95
N GLU A 185 -32.79 11.79 6.56
CA GLU A 185 -32.90 10.79 7.62
C GLU A 185 -33.07 11.45 8.99
N SER A 186 -33.95 10.91 9.83
CA SER A 186 -34.06 11.39 11.21
C SER A 186 -32.80 10.99 12.03
N LEU A 187 -32.47 11.77 13.05
CA LEU A 187 -31.35 11.43 13.93
C LEU A 187 -31.58 10.10 14.66
N GLU A 188 -32.83 9.82 15.03
CA GLU A 188 -33.20 8.60 15.75
C GLU A 188 -33.10 7.35 14.84
N ASP A 189 -33.48 7.43 13.57
CA ASP A 189 -33.29 6.34 12.60
C ASP A 189 -31.79 6.09 12.37
N TYR A 190 -31.02 7.15 12.24
CA TYR A 190 -29.57 7.03 12.09
C TYR A 190 -28.91 6.39 13.31
N LYS A 191 -29.29 6.78 14.54
CA LYS A 191 -28.84 6.13 15.78
C LYS A 191 -29.22 4.65 15.81
N ALA A 192 -30.43 4.30 15.40
CA ALA A 192 -30.87 2.91 15.32
C ALA A 192 -29.99 2.08 14.38
N LYS A 193 -29.60 2.63 13.24
CA LYS A 193 -28.68 1.97 12.31
C LYS A 193 -27.27 1.80 12.90
N LEU A 194 -26.73 2.81 13.57
CA LEU A 194 -25.43 2.71 14.25
C LEU A 194 -25.47 1.64 15.36
N GLN A 195 -26.56 1.57 16.12
CA GLN A 195 -26.73 0.55 17.16
C GLN A 195 -26.83 -0.86 16.55
N GLN A 196 -27.55 -1.02 15.43
CA GLN A 196 -27.62 -2.29 14.72
C GLN A 196 -26.24 -2.71 14.19
N LEU A 197 -25.47 -1.78 13.63
CA LEU A 197 -24.10 -2.03 13.20
C LEU A 197 -23.22 -2.54 14.35
N ALA A 198 -23.25 -1.86 15.50
CA ALA A 198 -22.49 -2.30 16.68
C ALA A 198 -22.93 -3.69 17.15
N ASN A 199 -24.24 -3.97 17.20
CA ASN A 199 -24.78 -5.26 17.58
C ASN A 199 -24.31 -6.39 16.66
N LEU A 200 -24.25 -6.18 15.34
CA LEU A 200 -23.74 -7.16 14.38
C LEU A 200 -22.27 -7.50 14.61
N TYR A 201 -21.44 -6.55 15.00
CA TYR A 201 -20.06 -6.81 15.40
C TYR A 201 -19.98 -7.61 16.71
N ILE A 202 -20.77 -7.22 17.71
CA ILE A 202 -20.70 -7.70 19.09
C ILE A 202 -21.27 -9.13 19.25
N GLU A 203 -22.26 -9.50 18.46
CA GLU A 203 -22.92 -10.81 18.55
C GLU A 203 -21.89 -11.96 18.57
N LYS A 204 -21.83 -12.71 19.69
CA LYS A 204 -20.73 -13.60 20.05
C LYS A 204 -20.37 -14.64 18.98
N ASN A 205 -21.37 -15.28 18.41
CA ASN A 205 -21.15 -16.39 17.48
C ASN A 205 -21.24 -15.96 16.02
N ARG A 206 -21.53 -14.70 15.75
CA ARG A 206 -21.63 -14.14 14.41
C ARG A 206 -20.25 -13.90 13.82
N LYS A 207 -20.02 -14.42 12.63
CA LYS A 207 -18.80 -14.22 11.87
C LYS A 207 -18.93 -12.96 11.04
N VAL A 208 -17.98 -12.05 11.23
CA VAL A 208 -18.00 -10.72 10.63
C VAL A 208 -16.76 -10.47 9.79
N VAL A 209 -16.98 -10.02 8.56
CA VAL A 209 -15.92 -9.55 7.67
C VAL A 209 -16.16 -8.08 7.36
N SER A 210 -15.14 -7.27 7.58
CA SER A 210 -15.11 -5.87 7.16
C SER A 210 -14.25 -5.71 5.93
N PHE A 211 -14.79 -5.11 4.89
CA PHE A 211 -14.10 -4.75 3.66
C PHE A 211 -14.08 -3.23 3.48
N TRP A 212 -12.96 -2.69 3.08
CA TRP A 212 -12.85 -1.27 2.71
C TRP A 212 -11.90 -1.06 1.54
N THR A 213 -12.02 0.12 0.95
CA THR A 213 -11.17 0.55 -0.16
C THR A 213 -10.70 1.99 0.04
N MET A 214 -10.61 2.73 -1.04
CA MET A 214 -10.06 4.08 -1.05
C MET A 214 -10.88 5.10 -0.25
N GLY A 215 -12.16 4.83 0.04
CA GLY A 215 -12.95 5.65 0.95
C GLY A 215 -12.33 5.76 2.34
N PHE A 216 -11.71 4.68 2.85
CA PHE A 216 -10.89 4.73 4.06
C PHE A 216 -9.47 5.22 3.79
N ASN A 217 -8.86 4.74 2.69
CA ASN A 217 -7.41 4.85 2.49
C ASN A 217 -6.98 6.23 1.99
N GLN A 218 -7.81 6.94 1.24
CA GLN A 218 -7.42 8.12 0.46
C GLN A 218 -8.05 9.44 0.96
N HIS A 219 -8.34 9.54 2.23
CA HIS A 219 -8.67 10.82 2.84
C HIS A 219 -7.69 11.17 3.96
N THR A 220 -7.82 12.37 4.51
CA THR A 220 -7.03 12.81 5.67
C THR A 220 -7.21 11.81 6.82
N ARG A 221 -6.10 11.32 7.37
CA ARG A 221 -6.06 10.29 8.43
C ARG A 221 -6.54 8.90 8.02
N GLY A 222 -6.54 8.57 6.73
CA GLY A 222 -6.91 7.24 6.26
C GLY A 222 -6.13 6.10 6.94
N THR A 223 -4.86 6.30 7.29
CA THR A 223 -4.08 5.34 8.09
C THR A 223 -4.71 5.06 9.45
N TRP A 224 -5.16 6.10 10.15
CA TRP A 224 -5.81 5.96 11.45
C TRP A 224 -7.13 5.19 11.36
N VAL A 225 -7.91 5.47 10.32
CA VAL A 225 -9.19 4.76 10.08
C VAL A 225 -8.93 3.27 9.84
N ASN A 226 -7.90 2.92 9.07
CA ASN A 226 -7.50 1.53 8.86
C ASN A 226 -7.14 0.85 10.19
N GLU A 227 -6.35 1.51 11.03
CA GLU A 227 -5.98 1.00 12.36
C GLU A 227 -7.21 0.74 13.23
N GLN A 228 -8.20 1.64 13.22
CA GLN A 228 -9.43 1.51 13.99
C GLN A 228 -10.34 0.39 13.47
N ALA A 229 -10.37 0.14 12.17
CA ALA A 229 -11.10 -1.01 11.62
C ALA A 229 -10.54 -2.33 12.17
N TYR A 230 -9.22 -2.47 12.25
CA TYR A 230 -8.59 -3.63 12.91
C TYR A 230 -8.86 -3.67 14.41
N MET A 231 -8.87 -2.52 15.09
CA MET A 231 -9.17 -2.42 16.53
C MET A 231 -10.46 -3.14 16.90
N VAL A 232 -11.56 -2.89 16.17
CA VAL A 232 -12.87 -3.50 16.45
C VAL A 232 -12.78 -5.03 16.36
N HIS A 233 -12.14 -5.54 15.31
CA HIS A 233 -11.97 -6.99 15.14
C HIS A 233 -11.07 -7.61 16.20
N LEU A 234 -10.00 -6.94 16.61
CA LEU A 234 -9.07 -7.42 17.63
C LEU A 234 -9.70 -7.43 19.03
N LEU A 235 -10.50 -6.43 19.39
CA LEU A 235 -11.23 -6.42 20.66
C LEU A 235 -12.16 -7.63 20.81
N LEU A 236 -12.76 -8.06 19.72
CA LEU A 236 -13.70 -9.19 19.69
C LEU A 236 -13.06 -10.53 19.38
N GLY A 237 -11.73 -10.60 19.15
CA GLY A 237 -11.04 -11.81 18.72
C GLY A 237 -11.49 -12.31 17.33
N LYS A 238 -12.17 -11.48 16.53
CA LYS A 238 -12.73 -11.82 15.22
C LYS A 238 -11.73 -11.57 14.10
N GLN A 239 -10.52 -12.09 14.24
CA GLN A 239 -9.43 -11.92 13.28
C GLN A 239 -8.72 -13.25 13.02
N SER A 240 -8.22 -13.43 11.79
CA SER A 240 -7.45 -14.62 11.38
C SER A 240 -8.16 -15.96 11.63
N GLN A 241 -9.47 -15.97 11.48
CA GLN A 241 -10.34 -17.14 11.62
C GLN A 241 -11.22 -17.31 10.39
N PRO A 242 -11.67 -18.55 10.07
CA PRO A 242 -12.62 -18.75 8.98
C PRO A 242 -13.89 -17.92 9.15
N GLY A 243 -14.19 -17.08 8.18
CA GLY A 243 -15.37 -16.23 8.13
C GLY A 243 -15.26 -14.91 8.91
N ASN A 244 -14.16 -14.66 9.60
CA ASN A 244 -13.88 -13.41 10.32
C ASN A 244 -12.65 -12.69 9.76
N GLY A 245 -12.64 -11.39 9.81
CA GLY A 245 -11.48 -10.57 9.49
C GLY A 245 -11.78 -9.18 8.97
N ALA A 246 -10.76 -8.35 9.00
CA ALA A 246 -10.75 -7.00 8.48
C ALA A 246 -9.80 -6.93 7.28
N PHE A 247 -10.26 -6.41 6.14
CA PHE A 247 -9.52 -6.47 4.88
C PHE A 247 -9.57 -5.14 4.13
N SER A 248 -8.40 -4.55 3.93
CA SER A 248 -8.23 -3.51 2.93
C SER A 248 -8.20 -4.16 1.55
N LEU A 249 -9.21 -3.90 0.75
CA LEU A 249 -9.31 -4.43 -0.60
C LEU A 249 -8.55 -3.54 -1.57
N THR A 250 -7.46 -4.06 -2.10
CA THR A 250 -6.71 -3.35 -3.12
C THR A 250 -7.38 -3.56 -4.48
N GLY A 251 -7.64 -2.48 -5.21
CA GLY A 251 -8.40 -2.54 -6.46
C GLY A 251 -7.60 -3.04 -7.67
N GLN A 252 -6.31 -2.68 -7.75
CA GLN A 252 -5.48 -3.10 -8.87
C GLN A 252 -5.05 -4.57 -8.75
N PRO A 253 -4.93 -5.29 -9.88
CA PRO A 253 -4.62 -6.73 -9.88
C PRO A 253 -3.33 -7.10 -9.15
N SER A 254 -2.34 -6.24 -9.09
CA SER A 254 -1.05 -6.53 -8.44
C SER A 254 -0.59 -5.46 -7.45
N ALA A 255 -1.48 -4.65 -6.92
CA ALA A 255 -1.05 -3.60 -5.98
C ALA A 255 -0.41 -4.17 -4.71
N CYS A 256 -0.90 -5.31 -4.19
CA CYS A 256 -0.22 -6.03 -3.11
C CYS A 256 1.11 -6.61 -3.57
N GLY A 257 1.16 -7.21 -4.75
CA GLY A 257 2.37 -7.79 -5.34
C GLY A 257 3.44 -6.72 -5.60
N THR A 258 3.10 -5.64 -6.28
CA THR A 258 4.05 -4.58 -6.63
C THR A 258 4.49 -3.75 -5.43
N ALA A 259 3.57 -3.27 -4.63
CA ALA A 259 3.89 -2.35 -3.55
C ALA A 259 4.56 -3.03 -2.37
N ARG A 260 4.07 -4.19 -1.96
CA ARG A 260 4.52 -4.88 -0.76
C ARG A 260 5.52 -5.99 -1.04
N GLU A 261 5.23 -6.86 -1.99
CA GLU A 261 6.06 -8.04 -2.26
C GLU A 261 7.32 -7.66 -3.06
N VAL A 262 7.17 -6.95 -4.16
CA VAL A 262 8.31 -6.53 -5.00
C VAL A 262 9.02 -5.30 -4.47
N GLY A 263 8.32 -4.43 -3.74
CA GLY A 263 8.92 -3.30 -3.06
C GLY A 263 9.15 -2.08 -3.96
N THR A 264 8.12 -1.65 -4.69
CA THR A 264 8.22 -0.50 -5.60
C THR A 264 8.21 0.87 -4.92
N PHE A 265 7.92 0.96 -3.64
CA PHE A 265 8.02 2.22 -2.92
C PHE A 265 9.47 2.64 -2.67
N ALA A 266 9.74 3.94 -2.66
CA ALA A 266 11.07 4.52 -2.51
C ALA A 266 11.85 4.06 -1.26
N HIS A 267 11.15 3.63 -0.21
CA HIS A 267 11.76 3.14 1.04
C HIS A 267 11.87 1.61 1.11
N ARG A 268 11.38 0.90 0.10
CA ARG A 268 11.25 -0.56 0.13
C ARG A 268 12.30 -1.27 -0.71
N LEU A 269 12.54 -2.51 -0.31
CA LEU A 269 13.17 -3.60 -1.05
C LEU A 269 12.19 -4.77 -1.07
N PRO A 270 12.40 -5.81 -1.89
CA PRO A 270 11.48 -6.94 -1.93
C PRO A 270 11.25 -7.61 -0.58
N ALA A 271 10.09 -8.27 -0.43
CA ALA A 271 9.69 -9.07 0.73
C ALA A 271 9.73 -8.29 2.07
N ASP A 272 9.14 -7.09 2.09
CA ASP A 272 9.05 -6.20 3.26
C ASP A 272 10.38 -5.65 3.78
N MET A 273 11.49 -5.86 3.09
CA MET A 273 12.76 -5.21 3.41
C MET A 273 12.72 -3.72 3.15
N VAL A 274 13.61 -2.97 3.79
CA VAL A 274 13.69 -1.51 3.67
C VAL A 274 15.09 -1.06 3.28
N VAL A 275 15.17 -0.08 2.39
CA VAL A 275 16.42 0.43 1.83
C VAL A 275 17.29 1.11 2.88
N GLY A 276 16.71 1.70 3.92
CA GLY A 276 17.45 2.32 5.03
C GLY A 276 18.26 1.35 5.90
N ASN A 277 17.93 0.05 5.88
CA ASN A 277 18.62 -0.96 6.66
C ASN A 277 19.83 -1.54 5.90
N PRO A 278 21.08 -1.39 6.42
CA PRO A 278 22.27 -1.91 5.74
C PRO A 278 22.26 -3.41 5.50
N LYS A 279 21.73 -4.20 6.44
CA LYS A 279 21.64 -5.67 6.29
C LYS A 279 20.67 -6.08 5.18
N HIS A 280 19.56 -5.34 5.01
CA HIS A 280 18.62 -5.60 3.94
C HIS A 280 19.23 -5.29 2.58
N ARG A 281 20.01 -4.22 2.48
CA ARG A 281 20.77 -3.92 1.25
C ARG A 281 21.78 -5.02 0.94
N GLU A 282 22.55 -5.47 1.94
CA GLU A 282 23.50 -6.57 1.78
C GLU A 282 22.83 -7.86 1.27
N ILE A 283 21.67 -8.23 1.82
CA ILE A 283 20.88 -9.38 1.35
C ILE A 283 20.46 -9.18 -0.09
N SER A 284 19.95 -8.00 -0.42
CA SER A 284 19.48 -7.68 -1.78
C SER A 284 20.63 -7.69 -2.78
N GLU A 285 21.76 -7.09 -2.44
CA GLU A 285 22.96 -7.08 -3.26
C GLU A 285 23.47 -8.50 -3.57
N LYS A 286 23.44 -9.39 -2.57
CA LYS A 286 23.80 -10.80 -2.77
C LYS A 286 22.85 -11.54 -3.70
N ILE A 287 21.53 -11.34 -3.55
CA ILE A 287 20.52 -11.98 -4.39
C ILE A 287 20.61 -11.44 -5.83
N TRP A 288 20.69 -10.13 -5.99
CA TRP A 288 20.83 -9.49 -7.30
C TRP A 288 22.23 -9.61 -7.90
N LYS A 289 23.18 -10.15 -7.14
CA LYS A 289 24.59 -10.36 -7.59
C LYS A 289 25.25 -9.08 -8.07
N VAL A 290 24.96 -8.00 -7.40
CA VAL A 290 25.62 -6.71 -7.58
C VAL A 290 26.72 -6.51 -6.51
N PRO A 291 27.74 -5.68 -6.76
CA PRO A 291 28.79 -5.43 -5.81
C PRO A 291 28.26 -4.89 -4.46
N PRO A 292 28.90 -5.22 -3.32
CA PRO A 292 28.56 -4.62 -2.06
C PRO A 292 28.60 -3.09 -2.10
N LYS A 293 27.62 -2.45 -1.46
CA LYS A 293 27.44 -0.99 -1.42
C LYS A 293 26.98 -0.35 -2.75
N THR A 294 26.47 -1.14 -3.67
CA THR A 294 25.83 -0.64 -4.88
C THR A 294 24.51 0.09 -4.55
N LEU A 295 23.76 -0.43 -3.57
CA LEU A 295 22.47 0.14 -3.20
C LEU A 295 22.64 1.36 -2.28
N ASN A 296 22.04 2.48 -2.71
CA ASN A 296 22.00 3.69 -1.89
C ASN A 296 21.05 3.49 -0.69
N GLY A 297 21.51 3.84 0.51
CA GLY A 297 20.70 3.76 1.73
C GLY A 297 19.75 4.94 1.95
N VAL A 298 19.79 5.94 1.11
CA VAL A 298 18.92 7.12 1.20
C VAL A 298 17.55 6.78 0.64
N ILE A 299 16.51 7.05 1.42
CA ILE A 299 15.12 6.87 0.99
C ILE A 299 14.80 7.93 -0.06
N GLY A 300 14.20 7.51 -1.17
CA GLY A 300 13.76 8.40 -2.23
C GLY A 300 12.64 9.35 -1.79
N SER A 301 12.45 10.40 -2.55
CA SER A 301 11.48 11.45 -2.24
C SER A 301 10.03 10.94 -2.25
N PRO A 302 9.16 11.42 -1.36
CA PRO A 302 7.71 11.24 -1.49
C PRO A 302 7.19 11.84 -2.79
N TYR A 303 6.04 11.35 -3.26
CA TYR A 303 5.49 11.70 -4.57
C TYR A 303 5.38 13.22 -4.83
N VAL A 304 4.80 13.97 -3.91
CA VAL A 304 4.68 15.45 -4.05
C VAL A 304 6.06 16.11 -4.15
N LYS A 305 7.05 15.58 -3.40
CA LYS A 305 8.42 16.09 -3.50
C LYS A 305 9.07 15.75 -4.85
N ILE A 306 8.77 14.60 -5.44
CA ILE A 306 9.23 14.26 -6.80
C ILE A 306 8.74 15.30 -7.81
N MET A 307 7.46 15.68 -7.73
CA MET A 307 6.90 16.70 -8.62
C MET A 307 7.58 18.07 -8.43
N ARG A 308 7.90 18.42 -7.18
CA ARG A 308 8.68 19.64 -6.87
C ARG A 308 10.12 19.56 -7.34
N ASP A 309 10.76 18.41 -7.16
CA ASP A 309 12.14 18.22 -7.62
C ASP A 309 12.25 18.29 -9.15
N LEU A 310 11.20 17.91 -9.88
CA LEU A 310 11.07 18.16 -11.32
C LEU A 310 10.94 19.67 -11.58
N GLU A 311 10.06 20.37 -10.89
CA GLU A 311 9.86 21.81 -11.00
C GLU A 311 11.14 22.60 -10.69
N ASP A 312 11.85 22.21 -9.63
CA ASP A 312 13.09 22.86 -9.20
C ASP A 312 14.32 22.48 -10.06
N GLY A 313 14.15 21.60 -11.05
CA GLY A 313 15.24 21.13 -11.91
C GLY A 313 16.24 20.17 -11.23
N ASN A 314 15.90 19.63 -10.06
CA ASN A 314 16.71 18.64 -9.35
C ASN A 314 16.61 17.25 -10.00
N ILE A 315 15.50 16.94 -10.67
CA ILE A 315 15.33 15.74 -11.48
C ILE A 315 15.43 16.12 -12.94
N LYS A 316 16.41 15.52 -13.64
CA LYS A 316 16.69 15.76 -15.06
C LYS A 316 16.13 14.69 -15.98
N PHE A 317 15.83 13.51 -15.42
CA PHE A 317 15.28 12.39 -16.18
C PHE A 317 14.18 11.72 -15.37
N ALA A 318 13.02 11.56 -15.98
CA ALA A 318 11.90 10.83 -15.40
C ALA A 318 11.35 9.81 -16.40
N TRP A 319 11.14 8.57 -15.95
CA TRP A 319 10.49 7.55 -16.75
C TRP A 319 9.22 7.06 -16.05
N VAL A 320 8.10 7.37 -16.64
CA VAL A 320 6.76 7.02 -16.13
C VAL A 320 6.29 5.75 -16.82
N HIS A 321 6.06 4.71 -16.03
CA HIS A 321 5.55 3.42 -16.51
C HIS A 321 4.09 3.23 -16.13
N VAL A 322 3.22 3.14 -17.13
CA VAL A 322 1.80 2.76 -17.04
C VAL A 322 1.08 3.47 -15.87
N ASN A 323 1.26 4.78 -15.79
CA ASN A 323 0.64 5.65 -14.81
C ASN A 323 0.36 7.01 -15.44
N ASN A 324 -0.61 7.74 -14.89
CA ASN A 324 -1.05 9.01 -15.47
C ASN A 324 -0.90 10.17 -14.47
N PRO A 325 0.33 10.46 -13.97
CA PRO A 325 0.56 11.41 -12.88
C PRO A 325 0.12 12.85 -13.22
N TRP A 326 0.28 13.30 -14.43
CA TRP A 326 -0.14 14.65 -14.84
C TRP A 326 -1.66 14.77 -15.10
N HIS A 327 -2.40 13.68 -14.96
CA HIS A 327 -3.86 13.71 -14.97
C HIS A 327 -4.44 13.64 -13.56
N ASN A 328 -3.91 12.76 -12.72
CA ASN A 328 -4.54 12.41 -11.44
C ASN A 328 -3.90 13.07 -10.21
N THR A 329 -2.83 13.84 -10.36
CA THR A 329 -2.22 14.57 -9.25
C THR A 329 -3.01 15.84 -8.95
N ALA A 330 -3.19 16.14 -7.67
CA ALA A 330 -3.78 17.41 -7.26
C ALA A 330 -3.01 18.60 -7.87
N ASN A 331 -3.73 19.61 -8.34
CA ASN A 331 -3.16 20.78 -9.04
C ASN A 331 -2.41 20.44 -10.35
N ALA A 332 -3.01 19.54 -11.15
CA ALA A 332 -2.39 18.99 -12.35
C ALA A 332 -1.89 20.06 -13.34
N ASN A 333 -2.64 21.14 -13.55
CA ASN A 333 -2.24 22.21 -14.48
C ASN A 333 -0.91 22.87 -14.09
N HIS A 334 -0.67 23.05 -12.79
CA HIS A 334 0.61 23.56 -12.30
C HIS A 334 1.77 22.60 -12.65
N TRP A 335 1.58 21.32 -12.39
CA TRP A 335 2.64 20.32 -12.65
C TRP A 335 2.88 20.07 -14.13
N ILE A 336 1.85 20.19 -14.98
CA ILE A 336 2.01 20.12 -16.44
C ILE A 336 2.87 21.29 -16.92
N ALA A 337 2.57 22.52 -16.48
CA ALA A 337 3.36 23.70 -16.84
C ALA A 337 4.81 23.56 -16.36
N ALA A 338 5.00 23.22 -15.08
CA ALA A 338 6.33 23.03 -14.49
C ALA A 338 7.17 21.97 -15.23
N ALA A 339 6.58 20.84 -15.60
CA ALA A 339 7.27 19.79 -16.34
C ALA A 339 7.69 20.21 -17.75
N ARG A 340 6.93 21.10 -18.38
CA ARG A 340 7.21 21.60 -19.75
C ARG A 340 8.18 22.78 -19.79
N GLU A 341 8.35 23.50 -18.71
CA GLU A 341 9.21 24.69 -18.63
C GLU A 341 10.66 24.35 -18.26
N MET A 342 10.91 23.18 -17.67
CA MET A 342 12.21 22.81 -17.15
C MET A 342 13.05 22.03 -18.17
N ASP A 343 14.37 22.17 -18.06
CA ASP A 343 15.36 21.37 -18.80
C ASP A 343 15.44 19.97 -18.20
N ASN A 344 14.45 19.15 -18.52
CA ASN A 344 14.37 17.74 -18.14
C ASN A 344 13.97 16.88 -19.35
N PHE A 345 14.14 15.57 -19.23
CA PHE A 345 13.72 14.60 -20.23
C PHE A 345 12.76 13.60 -19.64
N ILE A 346 11.53 13.57 -20.13
CA ILE A 346 10.44 12.74 -19.61
C ILE A 346 10.09 11.66 -20.62
N VAL A 347 10.24 10.41 -20.22
CA VAL A 347 9.78 9.24 -20.98
C VAL A 347 8.48 8.75 -20.38
N VAL A 348 7.49 8.47 -21.22
CA VAL A 348 6.21 7.88 -20.81
C VAL A 348 5.99 6.58 -21.56
N SER A 349 5.92 5.49 -20.81
CA SER A 349 5.56 4.17 -21.32
C SER A 349 4.12 3.87 -20.91
N ASP A 350 3.21 3.83 -21.87
CA ASP A 350 1.80 3.54 -21.61
C ASP A 350 1.17 2.80 -22.80
N ALA A 351 0.11 2.05 -22.52
CA ALA A 351 -0.72 1.41 -23.55
C ALA A 351 -1.65 2.41 -24.25
N TYR A 352 -1.96 3.51 -23.59
CA TYR A 352 -2.83 4.57 -24.10
C TYR A 352 -2.15 5.94 -24.04
N PRO A 353 -2.33 6.81 -25.06
CA PRO A 353 -1.75 8.15 -25.07
C PRO A 353 -2.56 9.12 -24.19
N GLY A 354 -2.58 8.87 -22.88
CA GLY A 354 -3.24 9.72 -21.89
C GLY A 354 -2.62 11.12 -21.75
N ILE A 355 -3.13 11.92 -20.81
CA ILE A 355 -2.63 13.30 -20.58
C ILE A 355 -1.14 13.31 -20.24
N SER A 356 -0.67 12.33 -19.46
CA SER A 356 0.76 12.24 -19.11
C SER A 356 1.64 11.99 -20.33
N ALA A 357 1.17 11.27 -21.33
CA ALA A 357 1.90 11.09 -22.58
C ALA A 357 2.12 12.41 -23.33
N LYS A 358 1.19 13.37 -23.20
CA LYS A 358 1.33 14.71 -23.82
C LYS A 358 2.40 15.58 -23.16
N VAL A 359 2.80 15.23 -21.94
CA VAL A 359 3.89 15.91 -21.21
C VAL A 359 5.24 15.30 -21.55
N GLY A 360 5.27 14.01 -21.97
CA GLY A 360 6.49 13.30 -22.28
C GLY A 360 7.23 13.82 -23.53
N ASP A 361 8.56 13.81 -23.47
CA ASP A 361 9.44 14.09 -24.61
C ASP A 361 9.57 12.85 -25.51
N LEU A 362 9.45 11.66 -24.93
CA LEU A 362 9.45 10.37 -25.63
C LEU A 362 8.29 9.50 -25.12
N ILE A 363 7.52 8.98 -26.05
CA ILE A 363 6.43 8.05 -25.77
C ILE A 363 6.81 6.67 -26.27
N LEU A 364 6.79 5.68 -25.37
CA LEU A 364 7.03 4.28 -25.68
C LEU A 364 5.73 3.48 -25.53
N PRO A 365 5.14 2.98 -26.60
CA PRO A 365 3.93 2.15 -26.50
C PRO A 365 4.26 0.86 -25.77
N THR A 366 3.46 0.51 -24.75
CA THR A 366 3.67 -0.70 -23.95
C THR A 366 2.56 -1.72 -24.15
N ALA A 367 2.92 -2.99 -24.01
CA ALA A 367 2.01 -4.11 -24.15
C ALA A 367 1.00 -4.17 -22.99
N MET A 368 -0.25 -4.50 -23.30
CA MET A 368 -1.32 -4.75 -22.33
C MET A 368 -1.11 -6.07 -21.58
N ILE A 369 -1.91 -6.31 -20.53
CA ILE A 369 -1.74 -7.44 -19.63
C ILE A 369 -1.73 -8.81 -20.34
N TYR A 370 -2.60 -9.06 -21.32
CA TYR A 370 -2.67 -10.33 -22.05
C TYR A 370 -1.76 -10.37 -23.28
N GLU A 371 -1.09 -9.28 -23.57
CA GLU A 371 -0.08 -9.17 -24.65
C GLU A 371 1.34 -9.49 -24.17
N LYS A 372 1.49 -9.84 -22.88
CA LYS A 372 2.78 -10.17 -22.26
C LYS A 372 2.62 -11.24 -21.19
N TRP A 373 3.72 -11.80 -20.73
CA TRP A 373 3.78 -12.67 -19.55
C TRP A 373 3.86 -11.85 -18.27
N GLY A 374 3.38 -12.41 -17.15
CA GLY A 374 3.52 -11.76 -15.88
C GLY A 374 2.98 -12.55 -14.70
N ALA A 375 3.10 -11.95 -13.53
CA ALA A 375 2.55 -12.46 -12.29
C ALA A 375 1.91 -11.32 -11.49
N TYR A 376 0.93 -11.63 -10.67
CA TYR A 376 0.35 -10.69 -9.73
C TYR A 376 -0.02 -11.34 -8.41
N GLY A 377 0.00 -10.55 -7.34
CA GLY A 377 -0.53 -10.90 -6.03
C GLY A 377 -1.84 -10.17 -5.78
N ASN A 378 -2.82 -10.86 -5.21
CA ASN A 378 -4.11 -10.28 -4.89
C ASN A 378 -4.29 -10.03 -3.38
N ALA A 379 -5.45 -9.48 -2.99
CA ALA A 379 -5.78 -9.20 -1.59
C ALA A 379 -5.85 -10.46 -0.70
N GLU A 380 -5.98 -11.66 -1.28
CA GLU A 380 -5.90 -12.93 -0.56
C GLU A 380 -4.45 -13.40 -0.30
N ARG A 381 -3.44 -12.64 -0.65
CA ARG A 381 -2.03 -13.05 -0.71
C ARG A 381 -1.80 -14.20 -1.70
N ARG A 382 -2.60 -14.30 -2.74
CA ARG A 382 -2.49 -15.34 -3.77
C ARG A 382 -1.63 -14.82 -4.91
N THR A 383 -0.51 -15.48 -5.17
CA THR A 383 0.30 -15.24 -6.35
C THR A 383 -0.23 -16.07 -7.50
N GLN A 384 -0.44 -15.42 -8.64
CA GLN A 384 -0.95 -16.01 -9.86
C GLN A 384 -0.09 -15.57 -11.04
N HIS A 385 0.11 -16.47 -11.99
CA HIS A 385 0.80 -16.18 -13.24
C HIS A 385 -0.21 -16.15 -14.38
N TRP A 386 0.00 -15.23 -15.32
CA TRP A 386 -0.71 -15.24 -16.59
C TRP A 386 0.26 -15.45 -17.74
N LYS A 387 -0.26 -16.01 -18.81
CA LYS A 387 0.46 -16.24 -20.06
C LYS A 387 0.07 -15.18 -21.07
N GLN A 388 0.96 -14.84 -21.94
CA GLN A 388 0.62 -14.09 -23.15
C GLN A 388 -0.46 -14.84 -23.94
N GLN A 389 -1.53 -14.16 -24.29
CA GLN A 389 -2.66 -14.70 -25.03
C GLN A 389 -2.68 -14.20 -26.46
N VAL A 390 -2.25 -12.97 -26.68
CA VAL A 390 -2.24 -12.28 -27.97
C VAL A 390 -0.94 -11.52 -28.15
N LEU A 391 -0.56 -11.23 -29.38
CA LEU A 391 0.59 -10.39 -29.67
C LEU A 391 0.26 -8.92 -29.41
N PRO A 392 1.23 -8.12 -28.94
CA PRO A 392 1.07 -6.68 -28.79
C PRO A 392 0.76 -6.01 -30.15
N ILE A 393 0.01 -4.92 -30.09
CA ILE A 393 -0.38 -4.16 -31.28
C ILE A 393 0.76 -3.24 -31.74
N GLY A 394 0.92 -3.11 -33.07
CA GLY A 394 1.88 -2.17 -33.66
C GLY A 394 3.30 -2.40 -33.18
N GLN A 395 3.94 -1.40 -32.62
CA GLN A 395 5.31 -1.43 -32.09
C GLN A 395 5.36 -1.57 -30.56
N ALA A 396 4.22 -1.83 -29.90
CA ALA A 396 4.19 -1.98 -28.46
C ALA A 396 5.01 -3.19 -28.00
N MET A 397 5.83 -2.99 -26.96
CA MET A 397 6.65 -4.00 -26.33
C MET A 397 6.37 -4.06 -24.83
N SER A 398 6.66 -5.21 -24.21
CA SER A 398 6.47 -5.33 -22.76
C SER A 398 7.39 -4.37 -21.99
N ASP A 399 6.96 -3.97 -20.80
CA ASP A 399 7.76 -3.12 -19.89
C ASP A 399 9.12 -3.77 -19.60
N THR A 400 9.11 -5.10 -19.39
CA THR A 400 10.34 -5.88 -19.19
C THR A 400 11.30 -5.71 -20.38
N TRP A 401 10.79 -5.83 -21.60
CA TRP A 401 11.61 -5.64 -22.80
C TRP A 401 12.20 -4.22 -22.85
N GLN A 402 11.39 -3.21 -22.60
CA GLN A 402 11.85 -1.82 -22.65
C GLN A 402 12.99 -1.56 -21.64
N ILE A 403 12.84 -2.05 -20.40
CA ILE A 403 13.87 -1.92 -19.36
C ILE A 403 15.15 -2.67 -19.75
N LEU A 404 15.04 -3.90 -20.27
CA LEU A 404 16.17 -4.71 -20.66
C LEU A 404 16.93 -4.10 -21.85
N GLU A 405 16.23 -3.65 -22.86
CA GLU A 405 16.85 -2.98 -24.00
C GLU A 405 17.53 -1.67 -23.60
N PHE A 406 16.92 -0.92 -22.69
CA PHE A 406 17.51 0.30 -22.14
C PHE A 406 18.79 -0.01 -21.34
N SER A 407 18.80 -1.08 -20.56
CA SER A 407 19.95 -1.48 -19.72
C SER A 407 21.21 -1.80 -20.53
N LYS A 408 21.09 -2.21 -21.80
CA LYS A 408 22.22 -2.46 -22.71
C LYS A 408 23.04 -1.20 -23.05
N ARG A 409 22.51 -0.01 -22.79
CA ARG A 409 23.13 1.27 -23.13
C ARG A 409 24.00 1.84 -22.03
N PHE A 410 24.05 1.20 -20.86
CA PHE A 410 24.80 1.68 -19.70
C PHE A 410 25.95 0.73 -19.38
N LYS A 411 27.18 1.19 -19.59
CA LYS A 411 28.37 0.44 -19.18
C LYS A 411 28.57 0.54 -17.67
N LEU A 412 29.12 -0.50 -17.06
CA LEU A 412 29.33 -0.55 -15.61
C LEU A 412 30.24 0.57 -15.12
N LYS A 413 31.27 0.96 -15.92
CA LYS A 413 32.10 2.14 -15.60
C LYS A 413 31.28 3.43 -15.44
N GLU A 414 30.17 3.56 -16.16
CA GLU A 414 29.30 4.76 -16.10
C GLU A 414 28.38 4.72 -14.90
N VAL A 415 27.85 3.57 -14.53
CA VAL A 415 26.85 3.43 -13.46
C VAL A 415 27.44 3.11 -12.10
N TRP A 416 28.55 2.37 -12.05
CA TRP A 416 29.24 1.96 -10.83
C TRP A 416 30.50 2.75 -10.52
N GLY A 417 30.86 3.71 -11.36
CA GLY A 417 31.89 4.68 -11.09
C GLY A 417 31.49 5.65 -9.96
N GLU A 418 32.46 6.37 -9.46
CA GLU A 418 32.23 7.41 -8.44
C GLU A 418 31.24 8.47 -8.93
N LYS A 419 30.28 8.84 -8.09
CA LYS A 419 29.33 9.94 -8.35
C LYS A 419 29.58 11.11 -7.43
N LYS A 420 29.59 12.29 -8.01
CA LYS A 420 29.80 13.56 -7.31
C LYS A 420 28.65 14.53 -7.58
N VAL A 421 28.28 15.27 -6.56
CA VAL A 421 27.39 16.44 -6.66
C VAL A 421 28.11 17.60 -5.99
N ASN A 422 28.32 18.70 -6.70
CA ASN A 422 29.09 19.85 -6.23
C ASN A 422 30.47 19.44 -5.64
N ASP A 423 31.22 18.63 -6.38
CA ASP A 423 32.53 18.07 -6.02
C ASP A 423 32.57 17.17 -4.76
N LYS A 424 31.42 16.91 -4.15
CA LYS A 424 31.31 15.96 -3.04
C LYS A 424 30.92 14.59 -3.55
N VAL A 425 31.65 13.57 -3.14
CA VAL A 425 31.32 12.18 -3.45
C VAL A 425 29.99 11.84 -2.78
N THR A 426 28.98 11.51 -3.57
CA THR A 426 27.67 11.07 -3.11
C THR A 426 27.52 9.56 -3.14
N LEU A 427 28.19 8.91 -4.09
CA LEU A 427 28.30 7.44 -4.17
C LEU A 427 29.75 7.08 -4.51
N PRO A 428 30.42 6.27 -3.70
CA PRO A 428 31.75 5.76 -4.02
C PRO A 428 31.69 4.79 -5.19
N SER A 429 32.81 4.65 -5.91
CA SER A 429 32.92 3.61 -6.94
C SER A 429 32.89 2.22 -6.32
N VAL A 430 32.16 1.30 -6.98
CA VAL A 430 32.13 -0.13 -6.63
C VAL A 430 32.78 -1.02 -7.72
N LEU A 431 33.47 -0.43 -8.67
CA LEU A 431 34.08 -1.14 -9.81
C LEU A 431 35.13 -2.18 -9.40
N GLU A 432 35.90 -1.93 -8.36
CA GLU A 432 36.89 -2.89 -7.88
C GLU A 432 36.24 -4.16 -7.29
N GLU A 433 35.12 -3.99 -6.60
CA GLU A 433 34.33 -5.13 -6.10
C GLU A 433 33.65 -5.86 -7.27
N ALA A 434 33.18 -5.12 -8.27
CA ALA A 434 32.62 -5.70 -9.50
C ALA A 434 33.65 -6.58 -10.23
N LYS A 435 34.91 -6.13 -10.35
CA LYS A 435 36.00 -6.92 -10.95
C LYS A 435 36.26 -8.21 -10.18
N LYS A 436 36.24 -8.17 -8.84
CA LYS A 436 36.37 -9.38 -8.00
C LYS A 436 35.24 -10.37 -8.24
N MET A 437 34.04 -9.89 -8.56
CA MET A 437 32.87 -10.71 -8.93
C MET A 437 32.93 -11.23 -10.37
N GLY A 438 33.92 -10.79 -11.15
CA GLY A 438 34.14 -11.22 -12.54
C GLY A 438 33.44 -10.36 -13.59
N TYR A 439 33.00 -9.16 -13.23
CA TYR A 439 32.51 -8.17 -14.18
C TYR A 439 33.63 -7.32 -14.77
N SER A 440 33.45 -6.91 -16.03
CA SER A 440 34.30 -5.95 -16.72
C SER A 440 33.68 -4.54 -16.62
N GLU A 441 34.50 -3.51 -16.67
CA GLU A 441 34.02 -2.11 -16.76
C GLU A 441 33.25 -1.83 -18.06
N GLU A 442 33.52 -2.61 -19.10
CA GLU A 442 32.86 -2.51 -20.40
C GLU A 442 31.58 -3.35 -20.50
N ASP A 443 31.32 -4.23 -19.53
CA ASP A 443 30.02 -4.91 -19.42
C ASP A 443 28.93 -3.88 -19.22
N THR A 444 27.70 -4.24 -19.58
CA THR A 444 26.52 -3.39 -19.44
C THR A 444 25.66 -3.81 -18.23
N LEU A 445 24.71 -2.98 -17.85
CA LEU A 445 23.72 -3.39 -16.85
C LEU A 445 22.89 -4.61 -17.30
N PHE A 446 22.71 -4.79 -18.60
CA PHE A 446 22.09 -5.99 -19.15
C PHE A 446 22.89 -7.25 -18.81
N ASP A 447 24.21 -7.19 -18.93
CA ASP A 447 25.08 -8.33 -18.62
C ASP A 447 25.01 -8.71 -17.13
N VAL A 448 24.83 -7.75 -16.24
CA VAL A 448 24.63 -8.00 -14.81
C VAL A 448 23.29 -8.67 -14.55
N LEU A 449 22.22 -8.15 -15.14
CA LEU A 449 20.87 -8.67 -14.99
C LEU A 449 20.73 -10.10 -15.54
N PHE A 450 21.42 -10.39 -16.66
CA PHE A 450 21.31 -11.64 -17.39
C PHE A 450 22.66 -12.33 -17.62
N ALA A 451 23.70 -12.00 -16.84
CA ALA A 451 24.97 -12.69 -16.95
C ALA A 451 24.75 -14.22 -16.90
N ASN A 452 25.34 -14.94 -17.85
CA ASN A 452 25.25 -16.41 -17.96
C ASN A 452 25.48 -17.12 -16.61
N LYS A 453 26.29 -16.53 -15.73
CA LYS A 453 26.57 -17.02 -14.38
C LYS A 453 25.35 -16.99 -13.45
N ALA A 454 24.53 -15.98 -13.58
CA ALA A 454 23.31 -15.86 -12.77
C ALA A 454 22.24 -16.86 -13.22
N ALA A 455 22.10 -17.06 -14.51
CA ALA A 455 21.16 -18.02 -15.06
C ALA A 455 21.47 -19.47 -14.67
N LYS A 456 22.75 -19.85 -14.64
CA LYS A 456 23.18 -21.17 -14.14
C LYS A 456 22.74 -21.42 -12.71
N ALA A 457 22.77 -20.40 -11.86
CA ALA A 457 22.34 -20.52 -10.46
C ALA A 457 20.85 -20.80 -10.30
N PHE A 458 20.03 -20.49 -11.30
CA PHE A 458 18.59 -20.77 -11.31
C PHE A 458 18.20 -22.01 -12.11
N GLY A 459 19.18 -22.81 -12.54
CA GLY A 459 18.93 -24.03 -13.29
C GLY A 459 18.40 -23.79 -14.71
N VAL A 460 18.57 -22.59 -15.25
CA VAL A 460 18.27 -22.28 -16.65
C VAL A 460 19.48 -22.64 -17.50
N ASN A 461 19.32 -23.53 -18.49
CA ASN A 461 20.40 -23.99 -19.31
C ASN A 461 20.95 -22.91 -20.26
N ASP A 462 22.28 -22.83 -20.39
CA ASP A 462 22.99 -21.87 -21.24
C ASP A 462 22.44 -21.68 -22.67
N PRO A 463 22.00 -22.71 -23.40
CA PRO A 463 21.47 -22.55 -24.75
C PRO A 463 20.22 -21.70 -24.83
N VAL A 464 19.39 -21.77 -23.79
CA VAL A 464 18.12 -21.05 -23.73
C VAL A 464 18.33 -19.55 -23.46
N ILE A 465 19.39 -19.21 -22.74
CA ILE A 465 19.71 -17.81 -22.42
C ILE A 465 20.44 -17.13 -23.58
N LYS A 466 21.28 -17.85 -24.27
CA LYS A 466 21.90 -17.37 -25.50
C LYS A 466 20.88 -17.08 -26.60
N ASP A 467 19.74 -17.72 -26.51
CA ASP A 467 18.63 -17.62 -27.43
C ASP A 467 17.39 -16.95 -26.76
N PHE A 468 17.60 -15.85 -26.04
CA PHE A 468 16.47 -14.97 -25.62
C PHE A 468 15.59 -14.60 -26.81
N ASP A 469 16.15 -14.73 -27.98
CA ASP A 469 15.55 -14.45 -29.23
C ASP A 469 14.70 -15.59 -29.77
N ASN A 470 14.87 -16.81 -29.29
CA ASN A 470 14.14 -17.99 -29.75
C ASN A 470 12.93 -18.29 -28.87
N SER A 471 12.14 -17.28 -28.64
CA SER A 471 10.94 -17.37 -27.79
C SER A 471 9.72 -17.92 -28.53
N GLU A 472 9.87 -18.49 -29.72
CA GLU A 472 8.78 -19.04 -30.55
C GLU A 472 7.86 -20.01 -29.79
N VAL A 473 8.37 -20.66 -28.73
CA VAL A 473 7.60 -21.64 -27.96
C VAL A 473 6.95 -21.03 -26.71
N PHE A 474 7.48 -19.89 -26.19
CA PHE A 474 7.16 -19.48 -24.82
C PHE A 474 6.90 -17.99 -24.58
N GLY A 475 6.67 -17.17 -25.58
CA GLY A 475 6.40 -15.78 -25.27
C GLY A 475 6.51 -14.85 -26.46
N ASP A 476 7.00 -13.64 -26.25
CA ASP A 476 7.10 -12.58 -27.25
C ASP A 476 8.01 -12.99 -28.42
N ALA A 477 7.54 -13.92 -29.23
CA ALA A 477 8.24 -14.38 -30.44
C ALA A 477 8.21 -13.34 -31.55
N ARG A 478 7.50 -12.22 -31.32
CA ARG A 478 7.30 -11.22 -32.33
C ARG A 478 8.59 -10.48 -32.65
N LYS A 479 8.93 -10.47 -33.92
CA LYS A 479 9.93 -9.55 -34.44
C LYS A 479 9.28 -8.20 -34.70
N VAL A 480 9.89 -7.16 -34.18
CA VAL A 480 9.54 -5.77 -34.46
C VAL A 480 10.63 -5.20 -35.36
N VAL A 481 10.25 -4.64 -36.48
CA VAL A 481 11.18 -3.95 -37.39
C VAL A 481 11.10 -2.46 -37.11
N GLY A 482 12.20 -1.87 -36.65
CA GLY A 482 12.32 -0.43 -36.47
C GLY A 482 12.26 0.35 -37.78
N SER A 483 12.11 1.66 -37.69
CA SER A 483 12.13 2.55 -38.85
C SER A 483 13.44 2.56 -39.62
N ASP A 484 14.51 2.10 -38.99
CA ASP A 484 15.85 1.90 -39.56
C ASP A 484 16.04 0.52 -40.19
N GLY A 485 15.01 -0.32 -40.20
CA GLY A 485 15.05 -1.69 -40.71
C GLY A 485 15.69 -2.72 -39.77
N GLN A 486 16.04 -2.31 -38.53
CA GLN A 486 16.60 -3.22 -37.53
C GLN A 486 15.49 -4.09 -36.93
N GLU A 487 15.73 -5.41 -36.87
CA GLU A 487 14.84 -6.35 -36.18
C GLU A 487 15.14 -6.36 -34.67
N PHE A 488 14.08 -6.23 -33.88
CA PHE A 488 14.08 -6.42 -32.42
C PHE A 488 13.27 -7.67 -32.09
N LYS A 489 13.76 -8.46 -31.16
CA LYS A 489 13.06 -9.66 -30.67
C LYS A 489 12.59 -9.46 -29.26
N GLY A 490 11.45 -10.05 -28.92
CA GLY A 490 10.85 -9.97 -27.58
C GLY A 490 11.52 -10.91 -26.57
N TYR A 491 11.31 -10.62 -25.27
CA TYR A 491 11.74 -11.48 -24.17
C TYR A 491 10.51 -12.24 -23.64
N GLY A 492 10.60 -13.57 -23.59
CA GLY A 492 9.48 -14.42 -23.28
C GLY A 492 9.57 -15.16 -21.95
N PHE A 493 9.02 -16.35 -21.96
CA PHE A 493 8.85 -17.23 -20.81
C PHE A 493 10.09 -17.39 -19.91
N PHE A 494 11.25 -17.63 -20.47
CA PHE A 494 12.46 -17.90 -19.69
C PHE A 494 12.93 -16.69 -18.89
N VAL A 495 12.77 -15.49 -19.43
CA VAL A 495 13.06 -14.24 -18.71
C VAL A 495 12.11 -14.10 -17.52
N GLN A 496 10.83 -14.34 -17.71
CA GLN A 496 9.86 -14.29 -16.64
C GLN A 496 10.13 -15.33 -15.55
N LYS A 497 10.48 -16.56 -15.93
CA LYS A 497 10.89 -17.61 -15.00
C LYS A 497 12.13 -17.19 -14.20
N TYR A 498 13.14 -16.64 -14.86
CA TYR A 498 14.36 -16.17 -14.22
C TYR A 498 14.08 -15.06 -13.19
N LEU A 499 13.37 -14.02 -13.59
CA LEU A 499 13.04 -12.90 -12.72
C LEU A 499 12.20 -13.34 -11.51
N PHE A 500 11.27 -14.25 -11.73
CA PHE A 500 10.44 -14.77 -10.64
C PHE A 500 11.23 -15.63 -9.64
N GLU A 501 12.10 -16.51 -10.14
CA GLU A 501 12.96 -17.34 -9.28
C GLU A 501 13.99 -16.50 -8.51
N GLU A 502 14.49 -15.41 -9.08
CA GLU A 502 15.30 -14.44 -8.36
C GLU A 502 14.48 -13.77 -7.25
N TYR A 503 13.29 -13.25 -7.58
CA TYR A 503 12.40 -12.64 -6.62
C TYR A 503 12.02 -13.61 -5.48
N ARG A 504 11.75 -14.88 -5.79
CA ARG A 504 11.41 -15.90 -4.79
C ARG A 504 12.45 -16.05 -3.69
N GLN A 505 13.73 -15.80 -3.96
CA GLN A 505 14.80 -15.88 -2.96
C GLN A 505 14.65 -14.87 -1.83
N PHE A 506 14.06 -13.73 -2.09
CA PHE A 506 13.83 -12.71 -1.05
C PHE A 506 12.85 -13.17 0.02
N GLY A 507 11.87 -13.97 -0.35
CA GLY A 507 10.81 -14.44 0.55
C GLY A 507 11.06 -15.78 1.23
N ASN A 508 11.90 -16.63 0.63
CA ASN A 508 12.10 -18.00 1.09
C ASN A 508 12.72 -18.06 2.49
N GLY A 509 12.06 -18.80 3.38
CA GLY A 509 12.46 -18.93 4.78
C GLY A 509 12.08 -17.74 5.67
N HIS A 510 11.42 -16.73 5.12
CA HIS A 510 11.14 -15.47 5.81
C HIS A 510 9.64 -15.14 5.94
N GLY A 511 8.77 -16.07 5.60
CA GLY A 511 7.32 -15.91 5.75
C GLY A 511 6.63 -15.28 4.53
N HIS A 512 7.34 -15.08 3.44
CA HIS A 512 6.84 -14.69 2.11
C HIS A 512 7.16 -15.76 1.07
N ASP A 513 7.34 -17.01 1.51
CA ASP A 513 7.75 -18.11 0.67
C ASP A 513 6.77 -18.32 -0.48
N LEU A 514 7.31 -18.41 -1.67
CA LEU A 514 6.58 -18.71 -2.89
C LEU A 514 6.94 -20.12 -3.38
N ALA A 515 6.01 -20.76 -4.06
CA ALA A 515 6.31 -21.97 -4.80
C ALA A 515 7.23 -21.66 -5.99
N GLU A 516 7.80 -22.68 -6.59
CA GLU A 516 8.58 -22.55 -7.82
C GLU A 516 7.70 -22.07 -8.98
N PHE A 517 8.27 -21.32 -9.88
CA PHE A 517 7.59 -20.75 -11.04
C PHE A 517 6.72 -21.77 -11.79
N ASP A 518 7.28 -22.96 -12.07
CA ASP A 518 6.58 -24.00 -12.81
C ASP A 518 5.33 -24.53 -12.09
N THR A 519 5.27 -24.45 -10.77
CA THR A 519 4.11 -24.82 -9.99
C THR A 519 2.91 -23.93 -10.30
N TYR A 520 3.12 -22.62 -10.42
CA TYR A 520 2.04 -21.67 -10.69
C TYR A 520 1.40 -21.84 -12.08
N HIS A 521 2.07 -22.48 -13.03
CA HIS A 521 1.48 -22.80 -14.33
C HIS A 521 0.56 -24.03 -14.29
N ARG A 522 0.62 -24.81 -13.22
CA ARG A 522 -0.22 -26.02 -13.02
C ARG A 522 -1.41 -25.76 -12.11
N VAL A 523 -1.38 -24.67 -11.33
CA VAL A 523 -2.41 -24.29 -10.37
C VAL A 523 -2.93 -22.88 -10.63
N ARG A 524 -4.13 -22.57 -10.13
CA ARG A 524 -4.74 -21.24 -10.27
C ARG A 524 -4.22 -20.21 -9.27
N GLY A 525 -3.00 -20.39 -8.78
CA GLY A 525 -2.37 -19.57 -7.78
C GLY A 525 -2.36 -20.19 -6.38
N LEU A 526 -1.41 -19.74 -5.57
CA LEU A 526 -1.23 -20.21 -4.18
C LEU A 526 -1.07 -19.00 -3.26
N ARG A 527 -1.63 -19.11 -2.06
CA ARG A 527 -1.48 -18.10 -1.01
C ARG A 527 -0.15 -18.29 -0.30
N TRP A 528 0.66 -17.23 -0.30
CA TRP A 528 1.92 -17.27 0.45
C TRP A 528 1.68 -17.09 1.98
N PRO A 529 2.59 -17.58 2.83
CA PRO A 529 3.74 -18.43 2.51
C PRO A 529 3.33 -19.83 2.04
N VAL A 530 4.06 -20.32 1.02
CA VAL A 530 3.92 -21.70 0.52
C VAL A 530 5.07 -22.52 1.07
N VAL A 531 4.79 -23.37 2.04
CA VAL A 531 5.82 -24.18 2.72
C VAL A 531 5.54 -25.66 2.46
N ASN A 532 6.55 -26.39 2.01
CA ASN A 532 6.42 -27.82 1.65
C ASN A 532 5.26 -28.08 0.67
N GLY A 533 5.09 -27.20 -0.33
CA GLY A 533 4.05 -27.30 -1.34
C GLY A 533 2.63 -26.97 -0.86
N LYS A 534 2.47 -26.51 0.38
CA LYS A 534 1.16 -26.15 0.96
C LYS A 534 1.01 -24.66 1.13
N GLU A 535 -0.10 -24.11 0.65
CA GLU A 535 -0.45 -22.70 0.84
C GLU A 535 -0.92 -22.42 2.27
N THR A 536 -0.75 -21.17 2.71
CA THR A 536 -1.25 -20.68 4.00
C THR A 536 -2.65 -20.12 3.85
N GLN A 537 -3.65 -20.73 4.47
CA GLN A 537 -5.04 -20.29 4.40
C GLN A 537 -5.30 -19.03 5.24
N TRP A 538 -4.87 -19.04 6.50
CA TRP A 538 -5.02 -17.93 7.43
C TRP A 538 -3.67 -17.54 8.02
N ARG A 539 -3.26 -16.34 7.76
CA ARG A 539 -2.03 -15.76 8.31
C ARG A 539 -2.18 -15.59 9.82
N PHE A 540 -1.09 -15.75 10.56
CA PHE A 540 -1.01 -15.63 12.02
C PHE A 540 -1.74 -16.71 12.83
N ASN A 541 -2.51 -17.58 12.22
CA ASN A 541 -3.15 -18.71 12.91
C ASN A 541 -2.22 -19.92 12.90
N THR A 542 -1.86 -20.42 14.09
CA THR A 542 -0.87 -21.52 14.23
C THR A 542 -1.31 -22.82 13.58
N LYS A 543 -2.62 -23.04 13.40
CA LYS A 543 -3.16 -24.21 12.69
C LYS A 543 -2.83 -24.19 11.19
N TYR A 544 -2.73 -23.03 10.58
CA TYR A 544 -2.62 -22.86 9.14
C TYR A 544 -1.33 -22.18 8.70
N ASP A 545 -0.68 -21.40 9.57
CA ASP A 545 0.53 -20.68 9.28
C ASP A 545 1.74 -21.37 9.91
N TYR A 546 2.63 -21.89 9.05
CA TYR A 546 3.85 -22.58 9.47
C TYR A 546 4.73 -21.70 10.39
N TYR A 547 4.89 -20.42 10.05
CA TYR A 547 5.73 -19.50 10.81
C TYR A 547 5.09 -19.12 12.14
N ALA A 548 3.78 -18.94 12.17
CA ALA A 548 3.05 -18.74 13.42
C ALA A 548 3.21 -19.96 14.35
N LYS A 549 3.04 -21.17 13.82
CA LYS A 549 3.24 -22.41 14.59
C LYS A 549 4.65 -22.54 15.15
N LYS A 550 5.67 -22.15 14.36
CA LYS A 550 7.07 -22.17 14.80
C LYS A 550 7.35 -21.13 15.88
N ALA A 551 6.78 -19.93 15.75
CA ALA A 551 6.96 -18.83 16.69
C ALA A 551 6.21 -19.02 18.01
N ALA A 552 5.01 -19.64 17.98
CA ALA A 552 4.15 -19.84 19.14
C ALA A 552 3.51 -21.25 19.14
N PRO A 553 4.31 -22.30 19.37
CA PRO A 553 3.83 -23.70 19.23
C PRO A 553 2.70 -24.07 20.20
N ASN A 554 2.58 -23.38 21.32
CA ASN A 554 1.58 -23.62 22.38
C ASN A 554 0.46 -22.58 22.40
N SER A 555 0.27 -21.83 21.31
CA SER A 555 -0.75 -20.79 21.18
C SER A 555 -1.53 -20.95 19.90
N ASP A 556 -2.77 -20.43 19.85
CA ASP A 556 -3.60 -20.43 18.65
C ASP A 556 -3.15 -19.39 17.61
N TYR A 557 -2.42 -18.33 18.05
CA TYR A 557 -1.98 -17.23 17.20
C TYR A 557 -0.55 -16.81 17.50
N ALA A 558 0.12 -16.29 16.46
CA ALA A 558 1.36 -15.52 16.60
C ALA A 558 1.32 -14.34 15.65
N PHE A 559 1.30 -13.13 16.21
CA PHE A 559 1.47 -11.90 15.47
C PHE A 559 2.95 -11.52 15.51
N TYR A 560 3.58 -11.43 14.34
CA TYR A 560 5.02 -11.17 14.27
C TYR A 560 5.39 -9.74 14.68
N GLY A 561 4.38 -8.90 14.90
CA GLY A 561 4.56 -7.54 15.36
C GLY A 561 5.46 -6.74 14.44
N ASN A 562 6.40 -6.03 15.04
CA ASN A 562 7.37 -5.20 14.34
C ASN A 562 8.57 -5.99 13.84
N GLN A 563 8.56 -7.32 13.96
CA GLN A 563 9.78 -8.10 13.73
C GLN A 563 9.92 -8.58 12.29
N GLY A 564 9.10 -8.23 11.35
CA GLY A 564 9.17 -8.77 10.00
C GLY A 564 9.83 -10.16 9.92
N ALA A 565 9.41 -11.03 9.07
CA ALA A 565 9.92 -12.39 9.01
C ALA A 565 11.44 -12.47 8.73
N LEU A 566 12.03 -11.40 8.22
CA LEU A 566 13.42 -11.38 7.76
C LEU A 566 14.44 -11.05 8.83
N ASN A 567 14.07 -10.27 9.86
CA ASN A 567 15.05 -9.86 10.86
C ASN A 567 14.40 -9.64 12.21
N LYS A 568 14.60 -10.59 13.11
CA LYS A 568 14.30 -10.42 14.52
C LYS A 568 15.04 -9.18 15.03
N GLY A 569 14.37 -8.06 15.16
CA GLY A 569 14.90 -6.83 15.73
C GLY A 569 15.30 -5.72 14.76
N ASP A 570 15.48 -5.98 13.46
CA ASP A 570 15.99 -4.96 12.52
C ASP A 570 14.89 -4.22 11.74
N LEU A 571 13.70 -4.80 11.66
CA LEU A 571 12.50 -4.11 11.16
C LEU A 571 11.77 -3.34 12.24
N ALA A 572 12.33 -3.25 13.35
CA ALA A 572 11.94 -2.15 14.16
C ALA A 572 12.28 -0.88 13.38
N GLY A 573 11.44 -0.50 12.44
CA GLY A 573 10.97 0.84 12.43
C GLY A 573 10.50 1.01 13.86
N ALA A 574 11.44 1.00 14.76
CA ALA A 574 11.26 1.31 16.15
C ALA A 574 10.37 2.51 16.10
N PHE A 575 9.27 2.46 16.78
CA PHE A 575 8.48 3.65 16.99
C PHE A 575 9.46 4.77 17.28
N PRO A 576 9.51 5.83 16.46
CA PRO A 576 10.41 6.92 16.73
C PRO A 576 10.11 7.35 18.15
N ALA A 577 11.17 7.51 18.94
CA ALA A 577 11.04 7.96 20.31
C ALA A 577 10.23 9.25 20.32
N VAL A 578 9.10 9.24 20.99
CA VAL A 578 8.41 10.48 21.34
C VAL A 578 9.26 11.13 22.40
N GLU A 579 9.58 12.41 22.23
CA GLU A 579 10.39 13.17 23.20
C GLU A 579 9.84 12.96 24.62
N GLY A 580 10.68 12.44 25.52
CA GLY A 580 10.31 12.12 26.89
C GLY A 580 9.69 10.73 27.12
N LYS A 581 9.58 9.87 26.10
CA LYS A 581 9.13 8.48 26.29
C LYS A 581 10.11 7.51 25.62
N GLU A 582 10.55 6.51 26.37
CA GLU A 582 11.35 5.43 25.82
C GLU A 582 10.54 4.62 24.80
N PRO A 583 11.16 4.20 23.69
CA PRO A 583 10.50 3.34 22.73
C PRO A 583 10.22 1.98 23.36
N GLU A 584 8.96 1.63 23.51
CA GLU A 584 8.54 0.33 24.05
C GLU A 584 8.77 -0.79 23.01
N LYS A 585 10.02 -1.16 22.82
CA LYS A 585 10.43 -2.20 21.85
C LYS A 585 9.94 -3.60 22.21
N GLU A 586 9.64 -3.87 23.47
CA GLU A 586 9.31 -5.23 23.93
C GLU A 586 7.83 -5.49 24.21
N SER A 587 7.04 -4.46 24.56
CA SER A 587 5.63 -4.66 24.92
C SER A 587 4.74 -5.17 23.79
N PHE A 588 5.14 -4.96 22.53
CA PHE A 588 4.43 -5.41 21.35
C PHE A 588 5.10 -6.56 20.60
N LYS A 589 6.11 -7.20 21.22
CA LYS A 589 6.77 -8.34 20.58
C LYS A 589 5.77 -9.47 20.31
N ASN A 590 5.60 -9.84 19.03
CA ASN A 590 4.63 -10.84 18.57
C ASN A 590 3.17 -10.52 18.94
N LYS A 591 2.85 -9.25 19.19
CA LYS A 591 1.50 -8.80 19.51
C LYS A 591 0.94 -7.89 18.42
N ALA A 592 -0.35 -8.00 18.16
CA ALA A 592 -1.10 -7.02 17.38
C ALA A 592 -1.35 -5.76 18.23
N LYS A 593 -1.43 -4.61 17.57
CA LYS A 593 -1.72 -3.34 18.24
C LYS A 593 -3.19 -3.00 18.13
N ILE A 594 -3.83 -2.79 19.25
CA ILE A 594 -5.15 -2.19 19.33
C ILE A 594 -4.96 -0.69 19.49
N PHE A 595 -5.12 0.05 18.40
CA PHE A 595 -4.94 1.49 18.41
C PHE A 595 -6.20 2.21 18.87
N PHE A 596 -6.03 3.25 19.66
CA PHE A 596 -6.99 4.34 19.75
C PHE A 596 -6.49 5.52 18.93
N ARG A 597 -7.35 6.06 18.06
CA ARG A 597 -7.12 7.29 17.30
C ARG A 597 -8.29 8.23 17.51
N PRO A 598 -8.06 9.46 17.95
CA PRO A 598 -9.14 10.41 18.20
C PRO A 598 -9.81 10.84 16.90
N PHE A 599 -11.10 11.11 16.95
CA PHE A 599 -11.78 11.81 15.88
C PHE A 599 -11.28 13.25 15.82
N MET A 600 -10.88 13.67 14.64
CA MET A 600 -10.55 15.06 14.34
C MET A 600 -11.13 15.42 12.97
N LYS A 601 -11.68 16.60 12.87
CA LYS A 601 -12.25 17.11 11.62
C LYS A 601 -11.18 17.23 10.53
N ALA A 602 -11.60 17.14 9.27
CA ALA A 602 -10.72 17.39 8.14
C ALA A 602 -10.13 18.81 8.23
N PRO A 603 -8.83 18.99 7.86
CA PRO A 603 -8.21 20.33 7.83
C PRO A 603 -8.92 21.31 6.91
N GLU A 604 -9.43 20.83 5.78
CA GLU A 604 -10.29 21.58 4.85
C GLU A 604 -11.72 21.07 4.98
N ARG A 605 -12.61 21.97 5.28
CA ARG A 605 -14.05 21.72 5.51
C ARG A 605 -14.87 22.64 4.63
N PRO A 606 -16.13 22.28 4.34
CA PRO A 606 -17.04 23.22 3.69
C PRO A 606 -17.09 24.54 4.47
N SER A 607 -17.13 25.63 3.73
CA SER A 607 -17.19 27.01 4.21
C SER A 607 -18.25 27.77 3.42
N ASN A 608 -18.55 29.00 3.83
CA ASN A 608 -19.47 29.84 3.06
C ASN A 608 -18.99 30.11 1.63
N GLU A 609 -17.67 30.12 1.40
CA GLU A 609 -17.07 30.31 0.07
C GLU A 609 -17.08 29.01 -0.74
N TYR A 610 -16.89 27.85 -0.07
CA TYR A 610 -16.85 26.51 -0.66
C TYR A 610 -17.80 25.59 0.11
N PRO A 611 -19.12 25.61 -0.18
CA PRO A 611 -20.11 24.97 0.68
C PRO A 611 -20.25 23.45 0.51
N PHE A 612 -19.55 22.85 -0.47
CA PHE A 612 -19.70 21.45 -0.81
C PHE A 612 -18.46 20.63 -0.49
N TRP A 613 -18.65 19.38 -0.13
CA TRP A 613 -17.62 18.36 -0.13
C TRP A 613 -17.37 17.86 -1.56
N LEU A 614 -16.11 17.78 -1.97
CA LEU A 614 -15.73 17.04 -3.17
C LEU A 614 -15.42 15.59 -2.78
N CYS A 615 -16.25 14.66 -3.20
CA CYS A 615 -16.01 13.22 -3.05
C CYS A 615 -15.64 12.63 -4.40
N THR A 616 -14.45 12.05 -4.51
CA THR A 616 -14.07 11.30 -5.71
C THR A 616 -14.66 9.91 -5.67
N GLY A 617 -15.51 9.58 -6.63
CA GLY A 617 -16.10 8.25 -6.81
C GLY A 617 -15.27 7.39 -7.77
N ARG A 618 -15.38 6.09 -7.63
CA ARG A 618 -14.85 5.13 -8.61
C ARG A 618 -15.96 4.72 -9.55
N VAL A 619 -15.64 4.69 -10.84
CA VAL A 619 -16.50 4.14 -11.86
C VAL A 619 -15.76 3.05 -12.63
N LEU A 620 -16.49 2.07 -13.13
CA LEU A 620 -15.90 0.87 -13.74
C LEU A 620 -15.07 1.21 -15.00
N GLU A 621 -15.50 2.22 -15.74
CA GLU A 621 -14.97 2.59 -17.04
C GLU A 621 -13.64 3.36 -16.99
N HIS A 622 -13.23 3.89 -15.85
CA HIS A 622 -12.14 4.87 -15.77
C HIS A 622 -10.78 4.31 -15.36
N TRP A 623 -10.61 3.03 -15.18
CA TRP A 623 -9.31 2.41 -14.88
C TRP A 623 -8.42 3.24 -13.93
N HIS A 624 -8.94 3.58 -12.76
CA HIS A 624 -8.29 4.35 -11.67
C HIS A 624 -7.72 5.72 -12.07
N SER A 625 -6.59 5.77 -12.78
CA SER A 625 -5.91 7.01 -13.16
C SER A 625 -6.48 7.69 -14.42
N GLY A 626 -7.58 7.17 -14.97
CA GLY A 626 -8.19 7.72 -16.19
C GLY A 626 -7.32 7.54 -17.43
N THR A 627 -6.58 6.44 -17.51
CA THR A 627 -5.72 6.12 -18.65
C THR A 627 -6.52 5.73 -19.89
N MET A 628 -7.70 5.09 -19.71
CA MET A 628 -8.61 4.69 -20.80
C MET A 628 -9.73 5.68 -20.97
#